data_11b85d26348f3b5654ab51e8f06771e6
#
_entry.id   11b85d26348f3b5654ab51e8f06771e6
#
_cell.length_a   1.000
_cell.length_b   1.000
_cell.length_c   1.000
_cell.angle_alpha   90.00
_cell.angle_beta   90.00
_cell.angle_gamma   90.00
#
_symmetry.space_group_name_H-M   'P 1'
#
loop_
_entity.id
_entity.type
_entity.pdbx_description
1 polymer ?
#
loop_
_entity_poly.entity_id
_entity_poly.type
_entity_poly.pdbx_seq_one_letter_code
_entity_poly.pdbx_strand_id
1 'polypeptide(L)'
;MNYIAYTARFLYRIKWWLILAPTVVALAVFFKMGAQPRNYKSMTTVYTGIVSGYDITTTEGTRQDWNIINNAMDNLINIILSQSTLKNVSMRLYAQGLTHLDPDNDNQYLTARTSRYLLNRTPKEVMDLVDRTSEEKTLENLRRFEEADHDNHVYGMFHWNPPYYSYQALSQIKVKRVTSSDMLEISYENDDPYIVYNTLVILNDEFVKQYRDCLLYTSDAADDLIGV
;
A
#
# COMPACT_ATOMS: atom_id res chain seq x y z
N MET A 1 58.41 -27.47 -22.69
CA MET A 1 58.15 -26.13 -22.08
C MET A 1 57.21 -26.28 -20.91
N ASN A 2 57.65 -25.96 -19.67
CA ASN A 2 56.82 -26.17 -18.47
C ASN A 2 55.83 -25.03 -18.31
N TYR A 3 54.67 -25.14 -18.95
CA TYR A 3 53.59 -24.16 -18.83
C TYR A 3 53.19 -23.91 -17.36
N ILE A 4 53.26 -24.94 -16.52
CA ILE A 4 52.98 -24.88 -15.07
C ILE A 4 53.93 -23.92 -14.35
N ALA A 5 55.20 -23.92 -14.66
CA ALA A 5 56.19 -23.05 -14.03
C ALA A 5 56.03 -21.58 -14.47
N TYR A 6 55.56 -21.36 -15.70
CA TYR A 6 55.30 -20.02 -16.21
C TYR A 6 54.03 -19.41 -15.57
N THR A 7 52.95 -20.18 -15.48
CA THR A 7 51.73 -19.76 -14.83
C THR A 7 51.91 -19.48 -13.33
N ALA A 8 52.70 -20.32 -12.64
CA ALA A 8 53.00 -20.11 -11.23
C ALA A 8 53.81 -18.82 -10.96
N ARG A 9 54.81 -18.50 -11.83
CA ARG A 9 55.55 -17.22 -11.75
C ARG A 9 54.67 -16.01 -12.06
N PHE A 10 53.75 -16.13 -13.01
CA PHE A 10 52.83 -15.09 -13.38
C PHE A 10 51.83 -14.79 -12.22
N LEU A 11 51.27 -15.85 -11.61
CA LEU A 11 50.37 -15.72 -10.45
C LEU A 11 51.11 -15.13 -9.23
N TYR A 12 52.35 -15.52 -8.98
CA TYR A 12 53.14 -14.96 -7.89
C TYR A 12 53.45 -13.48 -8.08
N ARG A 13 53.63 -13.03 -9.32
CA ARG A 13 53.85 -11.60 -9.67
C ARG A 13 52.60 -10.75 -9.50
N ILE A 14 51.40 -11.35 -9.70
CA ILE A 14 50.12 -10.64 -9.66
C ILE A 14 49.36 -10.91 -8.34
N LYS A 15 49.95 -11.67 -7.40
CA LYS A 15 49.29 -12.10 -6.14
C LYS A 15 48.60 -10.95 -5.36
N TRP A 16 49.22 -9.81 -5.31
CA TRP A 16 48.66 -8.62 -4.63
C TRP A 16 47.45 -8.08 -5.33
N TRP A 17 47.43 -8.03 -6.66
CA TRP A 17 46.29 -7.59 -7.45
C TRP A 17 45.14 -8.59 -7.34
N LEU A 18 45.43 -9.87 -7.28
CA LEU A 18 44.45 -10.95 -7.18
C LEU A 18 43.72 -10.97 -5.83
N ILE A 19 44.32 -10.40 -4.78
CA ILE A 19 43.71 -10.23 -3.46
C ILE A 19 43.03 -8.84 -3.40
N LEU A 20 43.71 -7.79 -3.86
CA LEU A 20 43.27 -6.42 -3.67
C LEU A 20 42.00 -6.10 -4.52
N ALA A 21 41.94 -6.60 -5.76
CA ALA A 21 40.79 -6.35 -6.62
C ALA A 21 39.48 -6.92 -6.05
N PRO A 22 39.36 -8.21 -5.66
CA PRO A 22 38.13 -8.72 -5.07
C PRO A 22 37.81 -8.10 -3.71
N THR A 23 38.82 -7.71 -2.92
CA THR A 23 38.59 -7.04 -1.63
C THR A 23 37.98 -5.66 -1.82
N VAL A 24 38.46 -4.88 -2.77
CA VAL A 24 37.89 -3.56 -3.10
C VAL A 24 36.46 -3.71 -3.60
N VAL A 25 36.19 -4.68 -4.49
CA VAL A 25 34.84 -4.97 -4.99
C VAL A 25 33.90 -5.39 -3.84
N ALA A 26 34.37 -6.29 -2.96
CA ALA A 26 33.59 -6.74 -1.81
C ALA A 26 33.24 -5.59 -0.85
N LEU A 27 34.20 -4.70 -0.57
CA LEU A 27 33.95 -3.50 0.23
C LEU A 27 32.94 -2.54 -0.45
N ALA A 28 33.10 -2.30 -1.75
CA ALA A 28 32.17 -1.45 -2.50
C ALA A 28 30.74 -2.01 -2.50
N VAL A 29 30.59 -3.32 -2.69
CA VAL A 29 29.29 -4.02 -2.61
C VAL A 29 28.73 -3.93 -1.19
N PHE A 30 29.55 -4.19 -0.17
CA PHE A 30 29.12 -4.11 1.23
C PHE A 30 28.58 -2.72 1.61
N PHE A 31 29.29 -1.65 1.24
CA PHE A 31 28.83 -0.29 1.48
C PHE A 31 27.55 0.04 0.69
N LYS A 32 27.46 -0.41 -0.56
CA LYS A 32 26.27 -0.17 -1.39
C LYS A 32 25.05 -0.93 -0.88
N MET A 33 25.19 -2.17 -0.44
CA MET A 33 24.09 -2.97 0.12
C MET A 33 23.64 -2.44 1.49
N GLY A 34 24.55 -1.95 2.33
CA GLY A 34 24.22 -1.34 3.62
C GLY A 34 23.46 -0.02 3.51
N ALA A 35 23.55 0.67 2.37
CA ALA A 35 22.86 1.93 2.10
C ALA A 35 21.48 1.75 1.45
N GLN A 36 21.10 0.53 1.07
CA GLN A 36 19.77 0.29 0.47
C GLN A 36 18.68 0.34 1.54
N PRO A 37 17.56 1.06 1.28
CA PRO A 37 16.40 1.03 2.17
C PRO A 37 15.86 -0.40 2.25
N ARG A 38 15.49 -0.83 3.44
CA ARG A 38 14.83 -2.13 3.65
C ARG A 38 13.37 -1.98 3.21
N ASN A 39 12.87 -2.90 2.39
CA ASN A 39 11.47 -2.99 2.06
C ASN A 39 10.79 -4.01 2.98
N TYR A 40 9.66 -3.61 3.52
CA TYR A 40 8.79 -4.44 4.35
C TYR A 40 7.56 -4.80 3.56
N LYS A 41 7.14 -6.05 3.65
CA LYS A 41 5.93 -6.56 3.00
C LYS A 41 4.96 -7.08 4.05
N SER A 42 3.72 -6.67 3.97
CA SER A 42 2.61 -7.24 4.74
C SER A 42 1.54 -7.80 3.82
N MET A 43 0.79 -8.77 4.32
CA MET A 43 -0.32 -9.41 3.62
C MET A 43 -1.51 -9.56 4.56
N THR A 44 -2.70 -9.39 4.01
CA THR A 44 -3.96 -9.69 4.70
C THR A 44 -4.87 -10.47 3.76
N THR A 45 -5.79 -11.25 4.33
CA THR A 45 -6.76 -12.02 3.56
C THR A 45 -8.16 -11.62 3.96
N VAL A 46 -9.00 -11.30 2.97
CA VAL A 46 -10.39 -10.90 3.16
C VAL A 46 -11.29 -12.00 2.64
N TYR A 47 -12.22 -12.44 3.46
CA TYR A 47 -13.28 -13.38 3.07
C TYR A 47 -14.45 -12.59 2.48
N THR A 48 -14.86 -12.93 1.25
CA THR A 48 -15.90 -12.18 0.53
C THR A 48 -17.29 -12.80 0.61
N GLY A 49 -17.38 -14.11 0.84
CA GLY A 49 -18.65 -14.87 0.90
C GLY A 49 -19.39 -14.99 -0.42
N ILE A 50 -18.80 -14.59 -1.55
CA ILE A 50 -19.48 -14.56 -2.85
C ILE A 50 -19.83 -15.97 -3.33
N VAL A 51 -18.90 -16.91 -3.28
CA VAL A 51 -19.14 -18.28 -3.78
C VAL A 51 -20.17 -18.99 -2.91
N SER A 52 -20.01 -18.88 -1.59
CA SER A 52 -20.96 -19.49 -0.63
C SER A 52 -22.36 -18.85 -0.66
N GLY A 53 -22.46 -17.55 -0.99
CA GLY A 53 -23.74 -16.85 -1.15
C GLY A 53 -24.55 -17.34 -2.37
N TYR A 54 -23.88 -17.67 -3.47
CA TYR A 54 -24.55 -18.22 -4.67
C TYR A 54 -25.04 -19.65 -4.47
N ASP A 55 -24.41 -20.47 -3.64
CA ASP A 55 -24.87 -21.84 -3.34
C ASP A 55 -26.19 -21.89 -2.56
N ILE A 56 -26.48 -20.84 -1.74
CA ILE A 56 -27.68 -20.79 -0.88
C ILE A 56 -28.94 -20.45 -1.69
N THR A 57 -28.80 -19.73 -2.81
CA THR A 57 -29.93 -19.22 -3.61
C THR A 57 -30.30 -20.10 -4.83
N THR A 58 -29.49 -21.09 -5.18
CA THR A 58 -29.79 -21.97 -6.31
C THR A 58 -30.72 -23.12 -5.91
N THR A 59 -31.96 -22.98 -6.26
CA THR A 59 -32.93 -24.10 -6.31
C THR A 59 -32.34 -25.24 -7.16
N GLU A 60 -32.54 -26.47 -6.72
CA GLU A 60 -32.06 -27.75 -7.32
C GLU A 60 -31.74 -27.68 -8.81
N GLY A 61 -30.48 -27.84 -9.19
CA GLY A 61 -30.06 -28.18 -10.56
C GLY A 61 -29.38 -27.08 -11.38
N THR A 62 -29.17 -25.86 -10.86
CA THR A 62 -28.48 -24.83 -11.63
C THR A 62 -26.96 -24.95 -11.41
N ARG A 63 -26.22 -25.25 -12.48
CA ARG A 63 -24.75 -25.24 -12.47
C ARG A 63 -24.29 -23.87 -12.01
N GLN A 64 -23.39 -23.84 -11.02
CA GLN A 64 -22.67 -22.61 -10.62
C GLN A 64 -22.10 -21.94 -11.88
N ASP A 65 -22.58 -20.73 -12.19
CA ASP A 65 -22.01 -19.98 -13.31
C ASP A 65 -20.70 -19.29 -12.84
N TRP A 66 -19.60 -19.96 -13.08
CA TRP A 66 -18.26 -19.48 -12.74
C TRP A 66 -17.95 -18.11 -13.36
N ASN A 67 -18.60 -17.73 -14.46
CA ASN A 67 -18.41 -16.43 -15.07
C ASN A 67 -19.00 -15.33 -14.19
N ILE A 68 -20.17 -15.56 -13.59
CA ILE A 68 -20.81 -14.59 -12.67
C ILE A 68 -19.93 -14.42 -11.43
N ILE A 69 -19.46 -15.52 -10.85
CA ILE A 69 -18.58 -15.50 -9.67
C ILE A 69 -17.26 -14.79 -9.98
N ASN A 70 -16.64 -15.09 -11.12
CA ASN A 70 -15.39 -14.43 -11.51
C ASN A 70 -15.60 -12.93 -11.74
N ASN A 71 -16.67 -12.54 -12.44
CA ASN A 71 -17.00 -11.12 -12.65
C ASN A 71 -17.25 -10.40 -11.32
N ALA A 72 -17.93 -11.02 -10.36
CA ALA A 72 -18.16 -10.43 -9.04
C ALA A 72 -16.84 -10.25 -8.28
N MET A 73 -15.94 -11.24 -8.32
CA MET A 73 -14.61 -11.12 -7.72
C MET A 73 -13.75 -10.05 -8.39
N ASP A 74 -13.76 -9.96 -9.71
CA ASP A 74 -13.03 -8.92 -10.45
C ASP A 74 -13.59 -7.53 -10.14
N ASN A 75 -14.90 -7.38 -9.97
CA ASN A 75 -15.53 -6.13 -9.53
C ASN A 75 -15.05 -5.73 -8.13
N LEU A 76 -14.95 -6.68 -7.18
CA LEU A 76 -14.40 -6.38 -5.84
C LEU A 76 -12.95 -5.92 -5.90
N ILE A 77 -12.12 -6.58 -6.70
CA ILE A 77 -10.72 -6.18 -6.91
C ILE A 77 -10.67 -4.75 -7.47
N ASN A 78 -11.53 -4.44 -8.45
CA ASN A 78 -11.59 -3.10 -9.05
C ASN A 78 -12.06 -2.04 -8.04
N ILE A 79 -13.00 -2.36 -7.15
CA ILE A 79 -13.43 -1.45 -6.06
C ILE A 79 -12.27 -1.18 -5.11
N ILE A 80 -11.55 -2.23 -4.67
CA ILE A 80 -10.40 -2.10 -3.76
C ILE A 80 -9.31 -1.21 -4.38
N LEU A 81 -9.02 -1.38 -5.66
CA LEU A 81 -7.97 -0.64 -6.39
C LEU A 81 -8.48 0.63 -7.07
N SER A 82 -9.74 1.00 -6.87
CA SER A 82 -10.30 2.22 -7.47
C SER A 82 -9.58 3.46 -6.98
N GLN A 83 -9.49 4.47 -7.83
CA GLN A 83 -8.86 5.75 -7.46
C GLN A 83 -9.54 6.40 -6.26
N SER A 84 -10.86 6.27 -6.14
CA SER A 84 -11.62 6.81 -5.00
C SER A 84 -11.27 6.11 -3.69
N THR A 85 -11.17 4.78 -3.69
CA THR A 85 -10.73 4.01 -2.52
C THR A 85 -9.31 4.39 -2.12
N LEU A 86 -8.38 4.39 -3.06
CA LEU A 86 -6.98 4.72 -2.79
C LEU A 86 -6.80 6.17 -2.34
N LYS A 87 -7.61 7.11 -2.84
CA LYS A 87 -7.62 8.50 -2.35
C LYS A 87 -8.07 8.58 -0.89
N ASN A 88 -9.15 7.89 -0.52
CA ASN A 88 -9.61 7.85 0.87
C ASN A 88 -8.57 7.22 1.80
N VAL A 89 -7.94 6.12 1.37
CA VAL A 89 -6.84 5.47 2.11
C VAL A 89 -5.68 6.44 2.29
N SER A 90 -5.24 7.12 1.22
CA SER A 90 -4.18 8.13 1.27
C SER A 90 -4.49 9.23 2.29
N MET A 91 -5.69 9.79 2.23
CA MET A 91 -6.11 10.89 3.11
C MET A 91 -6.16 10.45 4.59
N ARG A 92 -6.72 9.28 4.87
CA ARG A 92 -6.75 8.72 6.24
C ARG A 92 -5.36 8.42 6.76
N LEU A 93 -4.51 7.78 5.93
CA LEU A 93 -3.13 7.47 6.29
C LEU A 93 -2.32 8.75 6.57
N TYR A 94 -2.55 9.82 5.80
CA TYR A 94 -1.90 11.10 6.01
C TYR A 94 -2.39 11.79 7.29
N ALA A 95 -3.70 11.82 7.52
CA ALA A 95 -4.29 12.35 8.75
C ALA A 95 -3.75 11.63 10.00
N GLN A 96 -3.70 10.30 9.97
CA GLN A 96 -3.14 9.48 11.04
C GLN A 96 -1.65 9.80 11.27
N GLY A 97 -0.88 9.88 10.19
CA GLY A 97 0.54 10.23 10.25
C GLY A 97 0.80 11.60 10.86
N LEU A 98 0.02 12.62 10.47
CA LEU A 98 0.15 13.97 11.01
C LEU A 98 -0.29 14.07 12.49
N THR A 99 -1.36 13.36 12.86
CA THR A 99 -1.86 13.36 14.25
C THR A 99 -0.84 12.76 15.22
N HIS A 100 -0.15 11.69 14.79
CA HIS A 100 0.78 10.92 15.64
C HIS A 100 2.26 11.16 15.29
N LEU A 101 2.61 12.34 14.81
CA LEU A 101 4.01 12.69 14.52
C LEU A 101 4.89 12.62 15.77
N ASP A 102 5.92 11.76 15.71
CA ASP A 102 7.01 11.71 16.69
C ASP A 102 8.35 11.63 15.91
N PRO A 103 9.09 12.73 15.81
CA PRO A 103 10.36 12.75 15.07
C PRO A 103 11.50 12.05 15.79
N ASP A 104 11.35 11.75 17.08
CA ASP A 104 12.43 11.19 17.91
C ASP A 104 12.29 9.67 18.08
N ASN A 105 11.05 9.15 18.09
CA ASN A 105 10.80 7.74 18.33
C ASN A 105 9.91 7.12 17.25
N ASP A 106 10.12 5.83 17.01
CA ASP A 106 9.18 5.02 16.23
C ASP A 106 7.91 4.79 17.06
N ASN A 107 6.75 4.87 16.41
CA ASN A 107 5.46 4.58 17.03
C ASN A 107 4.69 3.54 16.18
N GLN A 108 3.47 3.20 16.58
CA GLN A 108 2.64 2.21 15.88
C GLN A 108 2.13 2.68 14.50
N TYR A 109 2.34 3.95 14.14
CA TYR A 109 1.85 4.57 12.91
C TYR A 109 2.97 4.86 11.91
N LEU A 110 4.14 5.30 12.41
CA LEU A 110 5.26 5.76 11.59
C LEU A 110 6.60 5.48 12.27
N THR A 111 7.63 5.30 11.45
CA THR A 111 9.01 5.41 11.94
C THR A 111 9.38 6.87 12.21
N ALA A 112 10.33 7.11 13.13
CA ALA A 112 10.90 8.44 13.39
C ALA A 112 11.47 9.08 12.11
N ARG A 113 11.99 8.26 11.18
CA ARG A 113 12.46 8.73 9.86
C ARG A 113 11.32 9.31 9.03
N THR A 114 10.19 8.62 8.95
CA THR A 114 9.03 9.07 8.19
C THR A 114 8.35 10.25 8.87
N SER A 115 8.31 10.29 10.21
CA SER A 115 7.83 11.44 10.97
C SER A 115 8.63 12.71 10.66
N ARG A 116 9.97 12.61 10.64
CA ARG A 116 10.85 13.74 10.23
C ARG A 116 10.64 14.14 8.77
N TYR A 117 10.44 13.17 7.87
CA TYR A 117 10.12 13.45 6.48
C TYR A 117 8.82 14.25 6.35
N LEU A 118 7.74 13.84 7.03
CA LEU A 118 6.46 14.55 7.04
C LEU A 118 6.58 15.95 7.61
N LEU A 119 7.25 16.08 8.76
CA LEU A 119 7.44 17.39 9.42
C LEU A 119 8.17 18.41 8.51
N ASN A 120 9.15 17.93 7.74
CA ASN A 120 9.92 18.80 6.84
C ASN A 120 9.20 19.14 5.53
N ARG A 121 8.23 18.33 5.12
CA ARG A 121 7.54 18.49 3.83
C ARG A 121 6.16 19.11 3.95
N THR A 122 5.51 18.99 5.10
CA THR A 122 4.17 19.50 5.32
C THR A 122 4.22 21.00 5.62
N PRO A 123 3.52 21.85 4.83
CA PRO A 123 3.44 23.28 5.09
C PRO A 123 2.79 23.59 6.44
N LYS A 124 3.09 24.77 7.00
CA LYS A 124 2.53 25.21 8.29
C LYS A 124 1.00 25.28 8.25
N GLU A 125 0.43 25.79 7.16
CA GLU A 125 -1.03 25.88 6.96
C GLU A 125 -1.74 24.51 7.10
N VAL A 126 -1.10 23.42 6.65
CA VAL A 126 -1.64 22.06 6.83
C VAL A 126 -1.40 21.56 8.25
N MET A 127 -0.25 21.90 8.85
CA MET A 127 0.04 21.54 10.24
C MET A 127 -0.92 22.21 11.23
N ASP A 128 -1.38 23.41 10.93
CA ASP A 128 -2.36 24.16 11.75
C ASP A 128 -3.77 23.50 11.72
N LEU A 129 -4.04 22.64 10.73
CA LEU A 129 -5.32 21.87 10.63
C LEU A 129 -5.31 20.61 11.49
N VAL A 130 -4.16 20.21 12.03
CA VAL A 130 -3.99 18.93 12.73
C VAL A 130 -4.51 19.03 14.17
N ASP A 131 -5.51 18.21 14.49
CA ASP A 131 -5.94 17.99 15.87
C ASP A 131 -5.21 16.74 16.42
N ARG A 132 -4.23 16.94 17.30
CA ARG A 132 -3.45 15.85 17.89
C ARG A 132 -4.24 14.93 18.83
N THR A 133 -5.49 15.26 19.11
CA THR A 133 -6.36 14.49 19.99
C THR A 133 -7.37 13.62 19.22
N SER A 134 -7.56 13.88 17.91
CA SER A 134 -8.54 13.16 17.11
C SER A 134 -8.10 13.06 15.63
N GLU A 135 -7.92 11.82 15.17
CA GLU A 135 -7.65 11.52 13.76
C GLU A 135 -8.83 11.93 12.85
N GLU A 136 -10.08 11.73 13.34
CA GLU A 136 -11.28 12.04 12.57
C GLU A 136 -11.41 13.53 12.30
N LYS A 137 -11.12 14.38 13.30
CA LYS A 137 -11.14 15.84 13.11
C LYS A 137 -10.04 16.31 12.19
N THR A 138 -8.84 15.74 12.33
CA THR A 138 -7.74 16.00 11.40
C THR A 138 -8.15 15.62 9.98
N LEU A 139 -8.73 14.44 9.77
CA LEU A 139 -9.19 13.99 8.46
C LEU A 139 -10.27 14.92 7.88
N GLU A 140 -11.24 15.34 8.69
CA GLU A 140 -12.30 16.26 8.26
C GLU A 140 -11.74 17.62 7.83
N ASN A 141 -10.81 18.19 8.63
CA ASN A 141 -10.16 19.45 8.30
C ASN A 141 -9.35 19.34 7.01
N LEU A 142 -8.60 18.25 6.81
CA LEU A 142 -7.83 18.02 5.59
C LEU A 142 -8.72 17.88 4.35
N ARG A 143 -9.88 17.20 4.46
CA ARG A 143 -10.85 17.08 3.37
C ARG A 143 -11.42 18.43 2.98
N ARG A 144 -11.85 19.23 3.94
CA ARG A 144 -12.35 20.60 3.69
C ARG A 144 -11.27 21.47 3.02
N PHE A 145 -10.04 21.34 3.46
CA PHE A 145 -8.93 22.09 2.87
C PHE A 145 -8.62 21.63 1.43
N GLU A 146 -8.67 20.33 1.16
CA GLU A 146 -8.49 19.79 -0.19
C GLU A 146 -9.60 20.25 -1.15
N GLU A 147 -10.86 20.25 -0.70
CA GLU A 147 -12.01 20.64 -1.49
C GLU A 147 -12.05 22.15 -1.79
N ALA A 148 -11.43 22.97 -0.92
CA ALA A 148 -11.43 24.42 -1.07
C ALA A 148 -10.61 24.89 -2.28
N ASP A 149 -9.53 24.19 -2.62
CA ASP A 149 -8.65 24.52 -3.74
C ASP A 149 -7.94 23.27 -4.26
N HIS A 150 -8.09 22.97 -5.54
CA HIS A 150 -7.44 21.82 -6.18
C HIS A 150 -5.94 22.01 -6.49
N ASP A 151 -5.35 23.13 -6.10
CA ASP A 151 -3.90 23.39 -6.25
C ASP A 151 -3.17 23.45 -4.89
N ASN A 152 -3.85 23.07 -3.80
CA ASN A 152 -3.24 23.07 -2.48
C ASN A 152 -2.36 21.82 -2.22
N HIS A 153 -1.59 21.87 -1.14
CA HIS A 153 -0.65 20.81 -0.77
C HIS A 153 -1.34 19.45 -0.55
N VAL A 154 -2.53 19.43 0.06
CA VAL A 154 -3.26 18.18 0.37
C VAL A 154 -3.77 17.52 -0.91
N TYR A 155 -4.30 18.31 -1.85
CA TYR A 155 -4.66 17.82 -3.19
C TYR A 155 -3.42 17.24 -3.90
N GLY A 156 -2.32 18.00 -3.91
CA GLY A 156 -1.07 17.61 -4.55
C GLY A 156 -0.43 16.36 -3.95
N MET A 157 -0.64 16.08 -2.67
CA MET A 157 -0.10 14.92 -1.99
C MET A 157 -0.53 13.60 -2.66
N PHE A 158 -1.79 13.47 -3.07
CA PHE A 158 -2.26 12.28 -3.77
C PHE A 158 -1.80 12.24 -5.23
N HIS A 159 -1.71 13.39 -5.89
CA HIS A 159 -1.43 13.47 -7.34
C HIS A 159 0.07 13.59 -7.67
N TRP A 160 0.91 14.18 -6.83
CA TRP A 160 2.29 14.59 -7.15
C TRP A 160 3.39 13.74 -6.51
N ASN A 161 3.21 12.44 -6.46
CA ASN A 161 4.29 11.50 -6.20
C ASN A 161 5.10 11.65 -4.88
N PRO A 162 4.50 11.89 -3.72
CA PRO A 162 5.18 11.64 -2.46
C PRO A 162 5.30 10.13 -2.21
N PRO A 163 6.34 9.64 -1.50
CA PRO A 163 6.69 8.23 -1.43
C PRO A 163 5.66 7.33 -0.75
N TYR A 164 4.71 7.86 0.03
CA TYR A 164 3.81 7.05 0.85
C TYR A 164 2.33 7.25 0.54
N TYR A 165 1.93 8.45 0.12
CA TYR A 165 0.52 8.87 0.09
C TYR A 165 -0.02 9.07 -1.33
N SER A 166 0.83 9.06 -2.35
CA SER A 166 0.40 9.28 -3.73
C SER A 166 -0.32 8.07 -4.32
N TYR A 167 -1.12 8.33 -5.34
CA TYR A 167 -1.74 7.28 -6.16
C TYR A 167 -0.70 6.28 -6.67
N GLN A 168 0.47 6.76 -7.12
CA GLN A 168 1.54 5.90 -7.63
C GLN A 168 2.09 4.97 -6.54
N ALA A 169 2.25 5.44 -5.30
CA ALA A 169 2.70 4.60 -4.19
C ALA A 169 1.64 3.56 -3.81
N LEU A 170 0.37 3.96 -3.69
CA LEU A 170 -0.72 3.08 -3.29
C LEU A 170 -1.16 2.13 -4.42
N SER A 171 -0.97 2.48 -5.70
CA SER A 171 -1.24 1.57 -6.82
C SER A 171 -0.31 0.35 -6.88
N GLN A 172 0.75 0.31 -6.05
CA GLN A 172 1.60 -0.87 -5.88
C GLN A 172 0.95 -1.94 -4.99
N ILE A 173 -0.19 -1.66 -4.37
CA ILE A 173 -0.99 -2.64 -3.66
C ILE A 173 -1.42 -3.73 -4.64
N LYS A 174 -1.19 -4.99 -4.27
CA LYS A 174 -1.54 -6.15 -5.07
C LYS A 174 -2.70 -6.88 -4.44
N VAL A 175 -3.74 -7.08 -5.22
CA VAL A 175 -4.92 -7.86 -4.82
C VAL A 175 -5.01 -9.07 -5.72
N LYS A 176 -5.15 -10.27 -5.12
CA LYS A 176 -5.26 -11.52 -5.85
C LYS A 176 -6.35 -12.39 -5.23
N ARG A 177 -7.12 -13.06 -6.06
CA ARG A 177 -7.99 -14.14 -5.60
C ARG A 177 -7.15 -15.33 -5.18
N VAL A 178 -7.43 -15.89 -4.01
CA VAL A 178 -6.90 -17.20 -3.62
C VAL A 178 -7.65 -18.27 -4.44
N THR A 179 -6.89 -19.11 -5.13
CA THR A 179 -7.42 -20.04 -6.13
C THR A 179 -8.62 -20.86 -5.61
N SER A 180 -9.73 -20.81 -6.35
CA SER A 180 -10.97 -21.54 -6.08
C SER A 180 -11.57 -21.29 -4.68
N SER A 181 -11.38 -20.10 -4.13
CA SER A 181 -11.91 -19.73 -2.82
C SER A 181 -12.66 -18.39 -2.85
N ASP A 182 -13.34 -18.07 -1.75
CA ASP A 182 -14.00 -16.80 -1.47
C ASP A 182 -13.05 -15.75 -0.87
N MET A 183 -11.75 -15.97 -0.99
CA MET A 183 -10.75 -15.15 -0.33
C MET A 183 -10.00 -14.30 -1.34
N LEU A 184 -9.78 -13.03 -0.97
CA LEU A 184 -8.86 -12.12 -1.63
C LEU A 184 -7.64 -11.91 -0.74
N GLU A 185 -6.46 -12.15 -1.28
CA GLU A 185 -5.18 -11.80 -0.66
C GLU A 185 -4.80 -10.40 -1.12
N ILE A 186 -4.57 -9.51 -0.16
CA ILE A 186 -4.13 -8.14 -0.38
C ILE A 186 -2.72 -8.02 0.18
N SER A 187 -1.78 -7.53 -0.60
CA SER A 187 -0.40 -7.32 -0.16
C SER A 187 0.12 -5.96 -0.57
N TYR A 188 0.93 -5.36 0.31
CA TYR A 188 1.59 -4.09 0.09
C TYR A 188 3.04 -4.15 0.56
N GLU A 189 3.93 -3.41 -0.13
CA GLU A 189 5.34 -3.36 0.16
C GLU A 189 5.83 -1.90 0.14
N ASN A 190 6.56 -1.50 1.20
CA ASN A 190 7.15 -0.16 1.32
C ASN A 190 8.35 -0.20 2.29
N ASP A 191 9.08 0.91 2.41
CA ASP A 191 10.26 1.02 3.28
C ASP A 191 9.94 1.39 4.74
N ASP A 192 8.68 1.72 5.07
CA ASP A 192 8.19 1.93 6.43
C ASP A 192 7.21 0.82 6.83
N PRO A 193 7.56 -0.05 7.82
CA PRO A 193 6.72 -1.19 8.22
C PRO A 193 5.37 -0.79 8.80
N TYR A 194 5.30 0.35 9.50
CA TYR A 194 4.08 0.84 10.11
C TYR A 194 3.12 1.40 9.05
N ILE A 195 3.64 2.11 8.05
CA ILE A 195 2.84 2.54 6.90
C ILE A 195 2.28 1.33 6.15
N VAL A 196 3.10 0.30 5.92
CA VAL A 196 2.63 -0.93 5.24
C VAL A 196 1.46 -1.56 6.00
N TYR A 197 1.58 -1.71 7.32
CA TYR A 197 0.54 -2.28 8.15
C TYR A 197 -0.72 -1.42 8.17
N ASN A 198 -0.59 -0.14 8.48
CA ASN A 198 -1.73 0.78 8.57
C ASN A 198 -2.43 0.98 7.22
N THR A 199 -1.69 0.97 6.10
CA THR A 199 -2.29 1.01 4.76
C THR A 199 -3.25 -0.16 4.54
N LEU A 200 -2.87 -1.39 4.91
CA LEU A 200 -3.73 -2.55 4.75
C LEU A 200 -4.93 -2.53 5.69
N VAL A 201 -4.77 -2.05 6.92
CA VAL A 201 -5.88 -1.89 7.88
C VAL A 201 -6.89 -0.87 7.35
N ILE A 202 -6.43 0.32 6.98
CA ILE A 202 -7.30 1.39 6.48
C ILE A 202 -7.96 0.99 5.15
N LEU A 203 -7.22 0.32 4.25
CA LEU A 203 -7.76 -0.17 2.98
C LEU A 203 -8.89 -1.17 3.20
N ASN A 204 -8.73 -2.09 4.16
CA ASN A 204 -9.78 -3.05 4.48
C ASN A 204 -11.03 -2.36 5.00
N ASP A 205 -10.89 -1.36 5.89
CA ASP A 205 -12.01 -0.57 6.40
C ASP A 205 -12.72 0.21 5.30
N GLU A 206 -11.97 0.89 4.43
CA GLU A 206 -12.55 1.65 3.31
C GLU A 206 -13.23 0.74 2.29
N PHE A 207 -12.65 -0.42 2.01
CA PHE A 207 -13.27 -1.40 1.14
C PHE A 207 -14.61 -1.90 1.70
N VAL A 208 -14.65 -2.30 2.97
CA VAL A 208 -15.89 -2.78 3.62
C VAL A 208 -16.97 -1.68 3.60
N LYS A 209 -16.59 -0.43 3.85
CA LYS A 209 -17.50 0.71 3.79
C LYS A 209 -18.07 0.91 2.38
N GLN A 210 -17.20 0.99 1.37
CA GLN A 210 -17.63 1.20 -0.02
C GLN A 210 -18.47 0.02 -0.55
N TYR A 211 -18.10 -1.21 -0.20
CA TYR A 211 -18.87 -2.38 -0.59
C TYR A 211 -20.28 -2.37 0.01
N ARG A 212 -20.41 -1.98 1.29
CA ARG A 212 -21.71 -1.80 1.96
C ARG A 212 -22.54 -0.72 1.27
N ASP A 213 -21.95 0.42 0.98
CA ASP A 213 -22.64 1.53 0.33
C ASP A 213 -23.15 1.12 -1.08
N CYS A 214 -22.36 0.35 -1.84
CA CYS A 214 -22.79 -0.22 -3.12
C CYS A 214 -23.97 -1.18 -2.97
N LEU A 215 -23.98 -2.05 -1.95
CA LEU A 215 -25.08 -2.99 -1.71
C LEU A 215 -26.37 -2.27 -1.30
N LEU A 216 -26.30 -1.26 -0.45
CA LEU A 216 -27.46 -0.48 -0.03
C LEU A 216 -28.08 0.27 -1.22
N TYR A 217 -27.27 0.89 -2.05
CA TYR A 217 -27.74 1.59 -3.25
C TYR A 217 -28.44 0.66 -4.24
N THR A 218 -27.95 -0.57 -4.43
CA THR A 218 -28.60 -1.56 -5.31
C THR A 218 -29.89 -2.10 -4.72
N SER A 219 -30.02 -2.21 -3.41
CA SER A 219 -31.23 -2.64 -2.71
C SER A 219 -32.33 -1.56 -2.81
N ASP A 220 -32.01 -0.30 -2.56
CA ASP A 220 -32.95 0.82 -2.65
C ASP A 220 -33.48 0.99 -4.10
N ALA A 221 -32.58 0.84 -5.10
CA ALA A 221 -32.96 0.92 -6.51
C ALA A 221 -33.85 -0.27 -6.93
N ALA A 222 -33.73 -1.43 -6.28
CA ALA A 222 -34.59 -2.60 -6.54
C ALA A 222 -35.99 -2.40 -5.89
N ASP A 223 -36.06 -1.81 -4.71
CA ASP A 223 -37.32 -1.53 -4.01
C ASP A 223 -38.15 -0.45 -4.74
N ASP A 224 -37.49 0.57 -5.31
CA ASP A 224 -38.16 1.58 -6.14
C ASP A 224 -38.77 1.01 -7.43
N LEU A 225 -38.23 -0.09 -7.96
CA LEU A 225 -38.76 -0.77 -9.17
C LEU A 225 -39.95 -1.72 -8.86
N ILE A 226 -40.11 -2.13 -7.61
CA ILE A 226 -41.19 -3.05 -7.17
C ILE A 226 -42.39 -2.23 -6.62
N GLY A 227 -42.20 -0.95 -6.36
CA GLY A 227 -43.18 -0.03 -5.78
C GLY A 227 -44.22 0.59 -6.78
N VAL A 228 -44.51 -0.08 -7.91
CA VAL A 228 -45.57 0.32 -8.85
C VAL A 228 -46.65 -0.75 -8.92
#